data_20146c992a7b1b5c78e49bb1d4f84b0a
#
_entry.id   20146c992a7b1b5c78e49bb1d4f84b0a
#
_cell.length_a   1.000
_cell.length_b   1.000
_cell.length_c   1.000
_cell.angle_alpha   90.00
_cell.angle_beta   90.00
_cell.angle_gamma   90.00
#
_symmetry.space_group_name_H-M   'P 1'
#
loop_
_entity.id
_entity.type
_entity.pdbx_description
1 polymer ?
#
loop_
_entity_poly.entity_id
_entity_poly.type
_entity_poly.pdbx_seq_one_letter_code
_entity_poly.pdbx_strand_id
1 'polypeptide(L)'
;MFGISFDTWKNVCDMYFSLNTGSQKAYLQWFPFTKLSSADKETISGEEFYNSYIKTASFMLFPPAMHQSENYLQKGDGSFRDSSLVAPILFLFLQSIGLEVHNHYSPIRPSDISVYYAGNYEHLRPKYKQDYDDFFKELNASIDEYQYFIKTDITNFFANISVDKLIAQIDKVCNSDTVTFSQTQLHLFKELLTYCGNGRFPLIENSVASSFLATVVYLDVVDKTLHEYITKNIAAFSSFRIVRYVDDMYILISSDKPIGYLHDAYNEIRNEYSSILKNYGLALNAKKCCLKESKEINHELKKSLYDEYFNGQKHNIEELFSGALYRFLNDLSLELLLDSIDIERYNELINKHFSSDDIEFIPSEVFNYFIYENEDELKLSLIHI
;
A
#
# COMPACT_ATOMS: atom_id res chain seq x y z
N MET A 1 7.88 -26.55 -12.27
CA MET A 1 8.15 -26.59 -10.83
C MET A 1 7.20 -25.68 -10.07
N PHE A 2 7.20 -24.36 -10.29
CA PHE A 2 6.32 -23.42 -9.60
C PHE A 2 4.95 -23.19 -10.28
N GLY A 3 4.75 -23.62 -11.49
CA GLY A 3 3.48 -23.49 -12.23
C GLY A 3 3.23 -22.12 -12.86
N ILE A 4 4.25 -21.26 -12.91
CA ILE A 4 4.17 -19.97 -13.59
C ILE A 4 3.99 -20.21 -15.09
N SER A 5 3.02 -19.53 -15.71
CA SER A 5 2.82 -19.56 -17.17
C SER A 5 3.73 -18.57 -17.88
N PHE A 6 3.93 -18.75 -19.20
CA PHE A 6 4.70 -17.78 -19.99
C PHE A 6 4.01 -16.40 -20.01
N ASP A 7 2.69 -16.40 -20.16
CA ASP A 7 1.93 -15.15 -20.18
C ASP A 7 2.07 -14.39 -18.85
N THR A 8 2.02 -15.09 -17.71
CA THR A 8 2.26 -14.49 -16.39
C THR A 8 3.65 -13.88 -16.30
N TRP A 9 4.71 -14.61 -16.71
CA TRP A 9 6.07 -14.09 -16.73
C TRP A 9 6.21 -12.86 -17.60
N LYS A 10 5.68 -12.93 -18.83
CA LYS A 10 5.74 -11.84 -19.80
C LYS A 10 5.01 -10.59 -19.28
N ASN A 11 3.80 -10.75 -18.76
CA ASN A 11 3.01 -9.64 -18.21
C ASN A 11 3.75 -8.94 -17.05
N VAL A 12 4.40 -9.69 -16.18
CA VAL A 12 5.21 -9.12 -15.07
C VAL A 12 6.42 -8.37 -15.61
N CYS A 13 7.15 -8.95 -16.58
CA CYS A 13 8.27 -8.27 -17.21
C CYS A 13 7.82 -6.97 -17.88
N ASP A 14 6.76 -6.99 -18.66
CA ASP A 14 6.22 -5.81 -19.36
C ASP A 14 5.78 -4.74 -18.35
N MET A 15 5.12 -5.15 -17.24
CA MET A 15 4.69 -4.27 -16.18
C MET A 15 5.87 -3.50 -15.56
N TYR A 16 6.95 -4.20 -15.18
CA TYR A 16 8.09 -3.55 -14.52
C TYR A 16 9.06 -2.90 -15.49
N PHE A 17 9.24 -3.43 -16.69
CA PHE A 17 10.13 -2.85 -17.70
C PHE A 17 9.53 -1.59 -18.36
N SER A 18 8.23 -1.36 -18.25
CA SER A 18 7.56 -0.13 -18.70
C SER A 18 7.85 1.07 -17.80
N LEU A 19 8.36 0.85 -16.58
CA LEU A 19 8.68 1.94 -15.66
C LEU A 19 9.76 2.84 -16.23
N ASN A 20 9.50 4.15 -16.24
CA ASN A 20 10.44 5.15 -16.70
C ASN A 20 11.65 5.26 -15.75
N THR A 21 12.80 5.67 -16.30
CA THR A 21 14.02 5.91 -15.52
C THR A 21 13.86 6.97 -14.42
N GLY A 22 12.86 7.85 -14.51
CA GLY A 22 12.52 8.83 -13.48
C GLY A 22 11.77 8.29 -12.27
N SER A 23 11.30 7.04 -12.29
CA SER A 23 10.79 6.37 -11.09
C SER A 23 11.96 5.79 -10.31
N GLN A 24 12.61 6.64 -9.56
CA GLN A 24 13.92 6.41 -8.94
C GLN A 24 13.98 5.23 -7.98
N LYS A 25 12.85 4.69 -7.54
CA LYS A 25 12.77 3.59 -6.60
C LYS A 25 12.17 2.31 -7.20
N ALA A 26 12.14 2.17 -8.54
CA ALA A 26 11.85 0.88 -9.13
C ALA A 26 12.97 -0.09 -8.77
N TYR A 27 12.62 -1.20 -8.12
CA TYR A 27 13.56 -2.23 -7.67
C TYR A 27 14.54 -2.69 -8.77
N LEU A 28 14.09 -2.66 -10.04
CA LEU A 28 14.89 -3.00 -11.21
C LEU A 28 15.91 -1.92 -11.62
N GLN A 29 16.02 -0.81 -10.89
CA GLN A 29 17.10 0.17 -11.12
C GLN A 29 18.46 -0.30 -10.60
N TRP A 30 18.52 -1.44 -9.96
CA TRP A 30 19.78 -2.05 -9.54
C TRP A 30 20.64 -2.49 -10.73
N PHE A 31 21.94 -2.25 -10.59
CA PHE A 31 22.91 -2.85 -11.52
C PHE A 31 22.82 -4.40 -11.47
N PRO A 32 22.79 -5.11 -12.60
CA PRO A 32 22.95 -4.60 -13.98
C PRO A 32 21.63 -4.15 -14.66
N PHE A 33 20.47 -4.29 -14.02
CA PHE A 33 19.17 -4.03 -14.65
C PHE A 33 18.98 -2.57 -15.09
N THR A 34 19.61 -1.59 -14.40
CA THR A 34 19.63 -0.19 -14.83
C THR A 34 20.28 0.04 -16.19
N LYS A 35 21.07 -0.93 -16.67
CA LYS A 35 21.83 -0.85 -17.93
C LYS A 35 21.27 -1.75 -19.04
N LEU A 36 20.13 -2.42 -18.79
CA LEU A 36 19.51 -3.26 -19.80
C LEU A 36 19.07 -2.40 -21.00
N SER A 37 19.50 -2.82 -22.18
CA SER A 37 18.97 -2.31 -23.44
C SER A 37 17.54 -2.81 -23.69
N SER A 38 16.85 -2.25 -24.67
CA SER A 38 15.53 -2.77 -25.08
C SER A 38 15.65 -4.24 -25.55
N ALA A 39 16.73 -4.59 -26.24
CA ALA A 39 16.96 -5.95 -26.69
C ALA A 39 17.19 -6.94 -25.52
N ASP A 40 17.89 -6.51 -24.45
CA ASP A 40 18.05 -7.32 -23.25
C ASP A 40 16.72 -7.55 -22.55
N LYS A 41 15.88 -6.51 -22.45
CA LYS A 41 14.53 -6.61 -21.87
C LYS A 41 13.64 -7.56 -22.66
N GLU A 42 13.65 -7.46 -23.99
CA GLU A 42 12.96 -8.40 -24.89
C GLU A 42 13.45 -9.82 -24.71
N THR A 43 14.75 -10.02 -24.57
CA THR A 43 15.34 -11.35 -24.31
C THR A 43 14.85 -11.93 -22.99
N ILE A 44 14.88 -11.15 -21.91
CA ILE A 44 14.45 -11.61 -20.58
C ILE A 44 12.94 -11.90 -20.54
N SER A 45 12.12 -11.09 -21.21
CA SER A 45 10.67 -11.31 -21.30
C SER A 45 10.28 -12.37 -22.33
N GLY A 46 11.22 -12.84 -23.14
CA GLY A 46 10.99 -13.75 -24.26
C GLY A 46 10.77 -15.21 -23.83
N GLU A 47 10.15 -15.97 -24.73
CA GLU A 47 9.77 -17.37 -24.49
C GLU A 47 10.99 -18.29 -24.31
N GLU A 48 12.10 -18.03 -25.01
CA GLU A 48 13.32 -18.81 -24.88
C GLU A 48 13.94 -18.70 -23.49
N PHE A 49 14.02 -17.48 -22.96
CA PHE A 49 14.50 -17.24 -21.59
C PHE A 49 13.58 -17.88 -20.56
N TYR A 50 12.25 -17.71 -20.74
CA TYR A 50 11.27 -18.32 -19.87
C TYR A 50 11.41 -19.84 -19.86
N ASN A 51 11.45 -20.52 -21.01
CA ASN A 51 11.57 -21.98 -21.08
C ASN A 51 12.89 -22.50 -20.50
N SER A 52 13.99 -21.76 -20.70
CA SER A 52 15.33 -22.16 -20.26
C SER A 52 15.55 -21.95 -18.76
N TYR A 53 15.05 -20.84 -18.20
CA TYR A 53 15.44 -20.42 -16.85
C TYR A 53 14.27 -20.29 -15.86
N ILE A 54 13.11 -19.84 -16.32
CA ILE A 54 11.99 -19.51 -15.42
C ILE A 54 11.09 -20.72 -15.17
N LYS A 55 10.61 -21.36 -16.24
CA LYS A 55 9.74 -22.54 -16.18
C LYS A 55 10.34 -23.69 -15.37
N THR A 56 11.63 -23.90 -15.53
CA THR A 56 12.41 -24.92 -14.83
C THR A 56 12.93 -24.44 -13.48
N ALA A 57 12.85 -23.12 -13.19
CA ALA A 57 13.50 -22.45 -12.07
C ALA A 57 15.03 -22.66 -12.02
N SER A 58 15.67 -22.97 -13.17
CA SER A 58 17.12 -23.23 -13.24
C SER A 58 17.96 -21.97 -12.93
N PHE A 59 17.41 -20.76 -13.04
CA PHE A 59 18.08 -19.52 -12.60
C PHE A 59 18.49 -19.58 -11.12
N MET A 60 17.79 -20.37 -10.28
CA MET A 60 18.10 -20.54 -8.86
C MET A 60 19.45 -21.25 -8.62
N LEU A 61 19.99 -21.89 -9.63
CA LEU A 61 21.33 -22.50 -9.57
C LEU A 61 22.46 -21.46 -9.69
N PHE A 62 22.12 -20.22 -10.04
CA PHE A 62 23.06 -19.10 -10.12
C PHE A 62 23.03 -18.30 -8.82
N PRO A 63 24.04 -18.38 -7.96
CA PRO A 63 24.05 -17.69 -6.67
C PRO A 63 23.74 -16.19 -6.75
N PRO A 64 24.23 -15.41 -7.74
CA PRO A 64 23.87 -14.00 -7.86
C PRO A 64 22.39 -13.74 -8.12
N ALA A 65 21.69 -14.65 -8.81
CA ALA A 65 20.26 -14.53 -9.08
C ALA A 65 19.40 -14.83 -7.84
N MET A 66 19.97 -15.48 -6.85
CA MET A 66 19.34 -15.81 -5.56
C MET A 66 19.79 -14.89 -4.43
N HIS A 67 20.51 -13.81 -4.74
CA HIS A 67 20.93 -12.89 -3.70
C HIS A 67 19.73 -12.25 -3.01
N GLN A 68 19.76 -12.26 -1.69
CA GLN A 68 18.82 -11.55 -0.82
C GLN A 68 19.59 -10.93 0.36
N SER A 69 19.06 -9.82 0.88
CA SER A 69 19.59 -9.17 2.07
C SER A 69 18.49 -8.47 2.84
N GLU A 70 18.73 -8.23 4.12
CA GLU A 70 17.89 -7.34 4.91
C GLU A 70 18.04 -5.90 4.44
N ASN A 71 16.97 -5.15 4.51
CA ASN A 71 16.92 -3.73 4.27
C ASN A 71 16.05 -3.06 5.34
N TYR A 72 16.41 -1.84 5.69
CA TYR A 72 15.72 -1.06 6.70
C TYR A 72 15.23 0.25 6.08
N LEU A 73 13.90 0.34 5.87
CA LEU A 73 13.28 1.56 5.40
C LEU A 73 13.01 2.47 6.59
N GLN A 74 13.67 3.62 6.64
CA GLN A 74 13.45 4.62 7.68
C GLN A 74 12.06 5.24 7.50
N LYS A 75 11.30 5.30 8.60
CA LYS A 75 10.04 6.04 8.68
C LYS A 75 10.29 7.48 9.12
N GLY A 76 9.33 8.37 8.87
CA GLY A 76 9.40 9.76 9.30
C GLY A 76 9.59 9.94 10.82
N ASP A 77 9.17 8.95 11.63
CA ASP A 77 9.34 8.93 13.08
C ASP A 77 10.73 8.47 13.56
N GLY A 78 11.66 8.22 12.63
CA GLY A 78 12.98 7.69 12.93
C GLY A 78 13.01 6.21 13.27
N SER A 79 11.86 5.52 13.34
CA SER A 79 11.81 4.06 13.41
C SER A 79 12.11 3.44 12.05
N PHE A 80 12.40 2.14 12.03
CA PHE A 80 12.68 1.43 10.79
C PHE A 80 11.57 0.41 10.51
N ARG A 81 11.30 0.21 9.22
CA ARG A 81 10.48 -0.88 8.72
C ARG A 81 11.42 -1.94 8.16
N ASP A 82 11.36 -3.15 8.71
CA ASP A 82 12.10 -4.29 8.15
C ASP A 82 11.58 -4.58 6.76
N SER A 83 12.46 -4.62 5.79
CA SER A 83 12.19 -4.99 4.41
C SER A 83 13.25 -5.94 3.88
N SER A 84 13.02 -6.49 2.71
CA SER A 84 13.94 -7.39 2.05
C SER A 84 14.36 -6.80 0.70
N LEU A 85 15.64 -6.98 0.38
CA LEU A 85 16.16 -6.77 -0.96
C LEU A 85 16.45 -8.12 -1.58
N VAL A 86 16.00 -8.35 -2.80
CA VAL A 86 16.27 -9.59 -3.56
C VAL A 86 16.79 -9.26 -4.95
N ALA A 87 17.55 -10.18 -5.54
CA ALA A 87 18.07 -9.99 -6.90
C ALA A 87 16.94 -9.76 -7.89
N PRO A 88 17.12 -8.93 -8.94
CA PRO A 88 16.04 -8.54 -9.85
C PRO A 88 15.32 -9.69 -10.54
N ILE A 89 16.00 -10.76 -10.93
CA ILE A 89 15.34 -11.95 -11.50
C ILE A 89 14.46 -12.64 -10.44
N LEU A 90 14.95 -12.76 -9.22
CA LEU A 90 14.19 -13.32 -8.11
C LEU A 90 12.98 -12.45 -7.77
N PHE A 91 13.14 -11.11 -7.85
CA PHE A 91 12.04 -10.16 -7.71
C PHE A 91 10.94 -10.41 -8.77
N LEU A 92 11.29 -10.43 -10.06
CA LEU A 92 10.33 -10.67 -11.14
C LEU A 92 9.66 -12.04 -11.00
N PHE A 93 10.41 -13.04 -10.55
CA PHE A 93 9.88 -14.37 -10.30
C PHE A 93 8.85 -14.37 -9.17
N LEU A 94 9.14 -13.66 -8.07
CA LEU A 94 8.20 -13.48 -6.96
C LEU A 94 6.93 -12.73 -7.40
N GLN A 95 7.09 -11.68 -8.22
CA GLN A 95 5.93 -10.99 -8.80
C GLN A 95 5.10 -11.91 -9.68
N SER A 96 5.74 -12.81 -10.43
CA SER A 96 5.04 -13.79 -11.27
C SER A 96 4.26 -14.81 -10.44
N ILE A 97 4.77 -15.24 -9.29
CA ILE A 97 4.01 -16.09 -8.35
C ILE A 97 2.80 -15.31 -7.82
N GLY A 98 2.99 -14.04 -7.44
CA GLY A 98 1.88 -13.19 -6.98
C GLY A 98 0.77 -13.05 -8.03
N LEU A 99 1.14 -12.81 -9.30
CA LEU A 99 0.18 -12.72 -10.41
C LEU A 99 -0.47 -14.08 -10.71
N GLU A 100 0.26 -15.19 -10.61
CA GLU A 100 -0.32 -16.52 -10.80
C GLU A 100 -1.36 -16.83 -9.70
N VAL A 101 -1.05 -16.49 -8.45
CA VAL A 101 -2.03 -16.59 -7.36
C VAL A 101 -3.22 -15.68 -7.63
N HIS A 102 -3.00 -14.43 -8.05
CA HIS A 102 -4.08 -13.47 -8.38
C HIS A 102 -5.03 -14.04 -9.44
N ASN A 103 -4.52 -14.65 -10.50
CA ASN A 103 -5.32 -15.20 -11.59
C ASN A 103 -6.26 -16.32 -11.14
N HIS A 104 -5.99 -16.95 -10.01
CA HIS A 104 -6.76 -18.09 -9.47
C HIS A 104 -7.41 -17.81 -8.12
N TYR A 105 -7.11 -16.68 -7.49
CA TYR A 105 -7.65 -16.32 -6.19
C TYR A 105 -8.97 -15.55 -6.36
N SER A 106 -10.07 -16.26 -6.31
CA SER A 106 -11.43 -15.70 -6.44
C SER A 106 -12.22 -15.87 -5.14
N PRO A 107 -11.96 -15.05 -4.10
CA PRO A 107 -12.66 -15.19 -2.84
C PRO A 107 -14.11 -14.75 -2.99
N ILE A 108 -15.04 -15.51 -2.38
CA ILE A 108 -16.41 -15.05 -2.21
C ILE A 108 -16.39 -13.98 -1.12
N ARG A 109 -16.59 -12.72 -1.52
CA ARG A 109 -16.56 -11.55 -0.64
C ARG A 109 -17.89 -10.79 -0.71
N PRO A 110 -18.46 -10.33 0.42
CA PRO A 110 -19.57 -9.40 0.42
C PRO A 110 -19.28 -8.15 -0.44
N SER A 111 -20.30 -7.66 -1.15
CA SER A 111 -20.15 -6.50 -2.06
C SER A 111 -19.86 -5.17 -1.36
N ASP A 112 -20.07 -5.13 -0.06
CA ASP A 112 -19.81 -4.01 0.83
C ASP A 112 -18.42 -4.07 1.50
N ILE A 113 -17.54 -4.94 0.99
CA ILE A 113 -16.10 -4.95 1.32
C ILE A 113 -15.29 -4.59 0.07
N SER A 114 -14.66 -3.42 0.08
CA SER A 114 -13.67 -3.01 -0.91
C SER A 114 -12.25 -3.12 -0.35
N VAL A 115 -11.35 -3.68 -1.14
CA VAL A 115 -9.95 -3.87 -0.74
C VAL A 115 -9.01 -3.35 -1.82
N TYR A 116 -8.18 -2.40 -1.43
CA TYR A 116 -7.13 -1.82 -2.23
C TYR A 116 -5.75 -2.21 -1.69
N TYR A 117 -4.78 -2.34 -2.56
CA TYR A 117 -3.40 -2.69 -2.18
C TYR A 117 -2.40 -1.90 -3.04
N ALA A 118 -1.15 -1.85 -2.63
CA ALA A 118 -0.13 -1.08 -3.33
C ALA A 118 0.26 -1.75 -4.65
N GLY A 119 -0.10 -1.12 -5.76
CA GLY A 119 -0.05 -1.66 -7.12
C GLY A 119 -1.30 -2.49 -7.44
N ASN A 120 -1.41 -2.95 -8.68
CA ASN A 120 -2.63 -3.63 -9.15
C ASN A 120 -2.33 -4.65 -10.24
N TYR A 121 -2.65 -5.91 -9.97
CA TYR A 121 -2.47 -6.99 -10.94
C TYR A 121 -3.55 -7.02 -12.03
N GLU A 122 -4.79 -6.63 -11.72
CA GLU A 122 -5.86 -6.60 -12.72
C GLU A 122 -5.55 -5.61 -13.85
N HIS A 123 -4.91 -4.49 -13.50
CA HIS A 123 -4.52 -3.44 -14.44
C HIS A 123 -3.01 -3.42 -14.75
N LEU A 124 -2.26 -4.41 -14.28
CA LEU A 124 -0.81 -4.53 -14.42
C LEU A 124 -0.06 -3.23 -14.05
N ARG A 125 -0.46 -2.61 -12.94
CA ARG A 125 0.13 -1.37 -12.43
C ARG A 125 1.13 -1.68 -11.30
N PRO A 126 2.42 -1.37 -11.46
CA PRO A 126 3.43 -1.66 -10.43
C PRO A 126 3.50 -0.60 -9.33
N LYS A 127 2.92 0.59 -9.55
CA LYS A 127 2.96 1.72 -8.62
C LYS A 127 1.68 1.82 -7.80
N TYR A 128 1.83 2.13 -6.53
CA TYR A 128 0.75 2.24 -5.55
C TYR A 128 -0.15 3.47 -5.74
N LYS A 129 0.35 4.55 -6.34
CA LYS A 129 -0.30 5.87 -6.32
C LYS A 129 -1.74 5.84 -6.85
N GLN A 130 -1.95 5.22 -8.00
CA GLN A 130 -3.29 5.22 -8.61
C GLN A 130 -4.30 4.40 -7.81
N ASP A 131 -3.87 3.30 -7.20
CA ASP A 131 -4.75 2.47 -6.36
C ASP A 131 -5.04 3.15 -5.02
N TYR A 132 -4.10 3.95 -4.51
CA TYR A 132 -4.34 4.84 -3.38
C TYR A 132 -5.31 5.96 -3.74
N ASP A 133 -5.18 6.57 -4.93
CA ASP A 133 -6.11 7.59 -5.42
C ASP A 133 -7.52 7.01 -5.63
N ASP A 134 -7.65 5.78 -6.09
CA ASP A 134 -8.93 5.11 -6.27
C ASP A 134 -9.58 4.78 -4.91
N PHE A 135 -8.81 4.32 -3.94
CA PHE A 135 -9.25 4.19 -2.54
C PHE A 135 -9.74 5.52 -1.97
N PHE A 136 -8.96 6.59 -2.15
CA PHE A 136 -9.33 7.93 -1.69
C PHE A 136 -10.61 8.45 -2.33
N LYS A 137 -10.79 8.21 -3.64
CA LYS A 137 -12.02 8.58 -4.36
C LYS A 137 -13.23 7.83 -3.83
N GLU A 138 -13.11 6.53 -3.53
CA GLU A 138 -14.20 5.74 -2.95
C GLU A 138 -14.60 6.28 -1.58
N LEU A 139 -13.65 6.57 -0.70
CA LEU A 139 -13.94 7.17 0.61
C LEU A 139 -14.64 8.52 0.47
N ASN A 140 -14.17 9.39 -0.43
CA ASN A 140 -14.78 10.70 -0.66
C ASN A 140 -16.20 10.60 -1.24
N ALA A 141 -16.43 9.70 -2.17
CA ALA A 141 -17.77 9.48 -2.73
C ALA A 141 -18.76 8.98 -1.66
N SER A 142 -18.26 8.34 -0.61
CA SER A 142 -19.08 7.77 0.47
C SER A 142 -19.43 8.77 1.58
N ILE A 143 -18.85 9.99 1.59
CA ILE A 143 -19.07 10.98 2.66
C ILE A 143 -20.54 11.40 2.77
N ASP A 144 -21.24 11.50 1.65
CA ASP A 144 -22.64 11.92 1.62
C ASP A 144 -23.61 10.75 1.93
N GLU A 145 -23.18 9.50 1.78
CA GLU A 145 -23.97 8.30 2.00
C GLU A 145 -23.90 7.81 3.46
N TYR A 146 -22.73 7.93 4.10
CA TYR A 146 -22.47 7.46 5.45
C TYR A 146 -22.18 8.63 6.38
N GLN A 147 -22.80 8.66 7.58
CA GLN A 147 -22.66 9.76 8.53
C GLN A 147 -21.37 9.66 9.34
N TYR A 148 -20.89 8.44 9.61
CA TYR A 148 -19.76 8.19 10.50
C TYR A 148 -18.78 7.18 9.89
N PHE A 149 -17.56 7.14 10.44
CA PHE A 149 -16.60 6.10 10.15
C PHE A 149 -15.83 5.65 11.38
N ILE A 150 -15.40 4.39 11.37
CA ILE A 150 -14.39 3.86 12.27
C ILE A 150 -13.12 3.64 11.44
N LYS A 151 -12.01 4.24 11.87
CA LYS A 151 -10.68 3.96 11.32
C LYS A 151 -9.95 2.97 12.22
N THR A 152 -9.24 2.02 11.64
CA THR A 152 -8.37 1.08 12.34
C THR A 152 -7.05 0.90 11.59
N ASP A 153 -5.99 0.53 12.31
CA ASP A 153 -4.63 0.31 11.80
C ASP A 153 -4.03 -0.93 12.46
N ILE A 154 -3.20 -1.69 11.76
CA ILE A 154 -2.57 -2.91 12.27
C ILE A 154 -1.10 -2.64 12.58
N THR A 155 -0.67 -2.94 13.80
CA THR A 155 0.71 -2.73 14.24
C THR A 155 1.66 -3.70 13.53
N ASN A 156 2.72 -3.15 12.91
CA ASN A 156 3.78 -3.94 12.25
C ASN A 156 3.23 -5.03 11.32
N PHE A 157 2.26 -4.68 10.50
CA PHE A 157 1.46 -5.61 9.70
C PHE A 157 2.31 -6.66 8.96
N PHE A 158 3.15 -6.23 8.03
CA PHE A 158 3.93 -7.13 7.18
C PHE A 158 4.87 -8.05 7.98
N ALA A 159 5.47 -7.53 9.06
CA ALA A 159 6.40 -8.30 9.89
C ALA A 159 5.72 -9.45 10.66
N ASN A 160 4.41 -9.37 10.85
CA ASN A 160 3.63 -10.34 11.63
C ASN A 160 2.80 -11.30 10.75
N ILE A 161 2.93 -11.25 9.42
CA ILE A 161 2.24 -12.17 8.53
C ILE A 161 2.82 -13.58 8.66
N SER A 162 1.97 -14.55 8.97
CA SER A 162 2.34 -15.96 9.00
C SER A 162 2.30 -16.54 7.59
N VAL A 163 3.46 -16.91 7.04
CA VAL A 163 3.55 -17.54 5.71
C VAL A 163 2.74 -18.85 5.67
N ASP A 164 2.73 -19.62 6.76
CA ASP A 164 1.92 -20.86 6.83
C ASP A 164 0.42 -20.60 6.66
N LYS A 165 -0.12 -19.58 7.34
CA LYS A 165 -1.53 -19.22 7.21
C LYS A 165 -1.84 -18.63 5.86
N LEU A 166 -0.93 -17.87 5.28
CA LEU A 166 -1.05 -17.33 3.93
C LEU A 166 -1.17 -18.49 2.90
N ILE A 167 -0.27 -19.46 2.96
CA ILE A 167 -0.30 -20.63 2.05
C ILE A 167 -1.57 -21.46 2.26
N ALA A 168 -1.99 -21.67 3.51
CA ALA A 168 -3.24 -22.37 3.79
C ALA A 168 -4.47 -21.64 3.22
N GLN A 169 -4.46 -20.31 3.20
CA GLN A 169 -5.51 -19.52 2.60
C GLN A 169 -5.50 -19.61 1.06
N ILE A 170 -4.32 -19.58 0.43
CA ILE A 170 -4.17 -19.82 -1.01
C ILE A 170 -4.71 -21.20 -1.36
N ASP A 171 -4.30 -22.25 -0.65
CA ASP A 171 -4.77 -23.61 -0.86
C ASP A 171 -6.30 -23.70 -0.78
N LYS A 172 -6.87 -23.14 0.29
CA LYS A 172 -8.32 -23.17 0.55
C LYS A 172 -9.14 -22.51 -0.57
N VAL A 173 -8.67 -21.36 -1.09
CA VAL A 173 -9.45 -20.58 -2.08
C VAL A 173 -9.16 -21.04 -3.50
N CYS A 174 -7.88 -21.16 -3.88
CA CYS A 174 -7.51 -21.52 -5.24
C CYS A 174 -7.80 -22.99 -5.58
N ASN A 175 -7.87 -23.85 -4.59
CA ASN A 175 -8.15 -25.29 -4.77
C ASN A 175 -9.58 -25.69 -4.32
N SER A 176 -10.50 -24.72 -4.15
CA SER A 176 -11.87 -25.00 -3.66
C SER A 176 -12.65 -25.95 -4.56
N ASP A 177 -12.59 -25.74 -5.86
CA ASP A 177 -13.39 -26.51 -6.84
C ASP A 177 -12.52 -27.48 -7.65
N THR A 178 -11.32 -27.06 -8.03
CA THR A 178 -10.34 -27.84 -8.79
C THR A 178 -8.94 -27.60 -8.21
N VAL A 179 -8.08 -28.63 -8.30
CA VAL A 179 -6.70 -28.49 -7.85
C VAL A 179 -5.94 -27.60 -8.83
N THR A 180 -5.77 -26.33 -8.49
CA THR A 180 -5.01 -25.35 -9.26
C THR A 180 -3.52 -25.43 -8.91
N PHE A 181 -3.21 -25.44 -7.60
CA PHE A 181 -1.86 -25.59 -7.10
C PHE A 181 -1.70 -26.92 -6.36
N SER A 182 -0.76 -27.74 -6.79
CA SER A 182 -0.41 -28.97 -6.08
C SER A 182 0.24 -28.65 -4.73
N GLN A 183 0.20 -29.58 -3.78
CA GLN A 183 0.84 -29.43 -2.47
C GLN A 183 2.34 -29.17 -2.59
N THR A 184 3.00 -29.72 -3.61
CA THR A 184 4.41 -29.45 -3.91
C THR A 184 4.63 -27.99 -4.32
N GLN A 185 3.75 -27.41 -5.14
CA GLN A 185 3.83 -26.00 -5.54
C GLN A 185 3.59 -25.08 -4.34
N LEU A 186 2.59 -25.36 -3.53
CA LEU A 186 2.31 -24.58 -2.32
C LEU A 186 3.48 -24.63 -1.32
N HIS A 187 4.11 -25.79 -1.17
CA HIS A 187 5.32 -25.91 -0.36
C HIS A 187 6.47 -25.06 -0.93
N LEU A 188 6.70 -25.11 -2.24
CA LEU A 188 7.71 -24.30 -2.91
C LEU A 188 7.42 -22.78 -2.79
N PHE A 189 6.15 -22.37 -2.86
CA PHE A 189 5.75 -20.98 -2.62
C PHE A 189 6.10 -20.55 -1.19
N LYS A 190 5.79 -21.40 -0.20
CA LYS A 190 6.15 -21.15 1.20
C LYS A 190 7.67 -20.97 1.35
N GLU A 191 8.46 -21.92 0.85
CA GLU A 191 9.93 -21.89 0.96
C GLU A 191 10.50 -20.63 0.30
N LEU A 192 10.00 -20.25 -0.88
CA LEU A 192 10.48 -19.07 -1.59
C LEU A 192 10.12 -17.77 -0.86
N LEU A 193 8.88 -17.63 -0.38
CA LEU A 193 8.47 -16.48 0.41
C LEU A 193 9.33 -16.35 1.67
N THR A 194 9.52 -17.46 2.38
CA THR A 194 10.36 -17.51 3.59
C THR A 194 11.81 -17.15 3.27
N TYR A 195 12.33 -17.63 2.16
CA TYR A 195 13.70 -17.30 1.71
C TYR A 195 13.83 -15.81 1.39
N CYS A 196 12.92 -15.25 0.58
CA CYS A 196 12.95 -13.84 0.20
C CYS A 196 12.78 -12.90 1.41
N GLY A 197 12.10 -13.33 2.45
CA GLY A 197 11.85 -12.59 3.68
C GLY A 197 12.83 -12.88 4.82
N ASN A 198 13.92 -13.59 4.58
CA ASN A 198 14.88 -14.00 5.60
C ASN A 198 14.21 -14.67 6.82
N GLY A 199 13.39 -15.68 6.57
CA GLY A 199 12.65 -16.42 7.59
C GLY A 199 11.26 -15.85 7.92
N ARG A 200 10.85 -14.74 7.29
CA ARG A 200 9.56 -14.06 7.51
C ARG A 200 8.81 -13.91 6.17
N PHE A 201 7.67 -13.25 6.22
CA PHE A 201 7.01 -12.78 5.00
C PHE A 201 7.83 -11.64 4.36
N PRO A 202 8.08 -11.66 3.03
CA PRO A 202 8.93 -10.67 2.39
C PRO A 202 8.16 -9.35 2.14
N LEU A 203 8.50 -8.32 2.89
CA LEU A 203 8.17 -6.95 2.51
C LEU A 203 9.27 -6.43 1.58
N ILE A 204 8.97 -6.27 0.31
CA ILE A 204 9.89 -5.77 -0.69
C ILE A 204 9.32 -4.47 -1.26
N GLU A 205 10.15 -3.45 -1.36
CA GLU A 205 9.74 -2.16 -1.91
C GLU A 205 9.22 -2.30 -3.35
N ASN A 206 8.12 -1.64 -3.66
CA ASN A 206 7.44 -1.70 -4.96
C ASN A 206 7.00 -3.12 -5.40
N SER A 207 6.86 -4.05 -4.46
CA SER A 207 6.37 -5.40 -4.73
C SER A 207 4.84 -5.46 -4.67
N VAL A 208 4.22 -5.55 -5.83
CA VAL A 208 2.77 -5.81 -5.94
C VAL A 208 2.42 -7.17 -5.32
N ALA A 209 3.28 -8.18 -5.50
CA ALA A 209 3.08 -9.50 -4.89
C ALA A 209 3.01 -9.42 -3.36
N SER A 210 3.95 -8.72 -2.72
CA SER A 210 3.96 -8.59 -1.26
C SER A 210 2.67 -7.89 -0.78
N SER A 211 2.28 -6.81 -1.43
CA SER A 211 1.06 -6.09 -1.06
C SER A 211 -0.21 -6.89 -1.32
N PHE A 212 -0.34 -7.53 -2.48
CA PHE A 212 -1.48 -8.38 -2.83
C PHE A 212 -1.64 -9.55 -1.86
N LEU A 213 -0.59 -10.34 -1.66
CA LEU A 213 -0.62 -11.52 -0.80
C LEU A 213 -0.93 -11.16 0.66
N ALA A 214 -0.39 -10.05 1.15
CA ALA A 214 -0.66 -9.56 2.49
C ALA A 214 -2.09 -9.04 2.64
N THR A 215 -2.53 -8.19 1.73
CA THR A 215 -3.79 -7.44 1.88
C THR A 215 -5.00 -8.25 1.38
N VAL A 216 -4.91 -8.77 0.15
CA VAL A 216 -6.06 -9.42 -0.49
C VAL A 216 -6.22 -10.86 -0.05
N VAL A 217 -5.09 -11.57 0.14
CA VAL A 217 -5.14 -13.01 0.48
C VAL A 217 -5.15 -13.21 1.99
N TYR A 218 -4.18 -12.66 2.72
CA TYR A 218 -4.05 -12.92 4.15
C TYR A 218 -5.17 -12.32 4.99
N LEU A 219 -5.60 -11.08 4.69
CA LEU A 219 -6.67 -10.41 5.43
C LEU A 219 -8.09 -10.77 4.98
N ASP A 220 -8.27 -11.53 3.90
CA ASP A 220 -9.59 -11.89 3.38
C ASP A 220 -10.51 -12.50 4.45
N VAL A 221 -10.02 -13.49 5.18
CA VAL A 221 -10.81 -14.14 6.24
C VAL A 221 -11.06 -13.19 7.42
N VAL A 222 -10.09 -12.35 7.74
CA VAL A 222 -10.21 -11.35 8.81
C VAL A 222 -11.34 -10.38 8.51
N ASP A 223 -11.37 -9.82 7.30
CA ASP A 223 -12.38 -8.86 6.86
C ASP A 223 -13.78 -9.48 6.80
N LYS A 224 -13.89 -10.69 6.26
CA LYS A 224 -15.16 -11.44 6.23
C LYS A 224 -15.68 -11.73 7.63
N THR A 225 -14.83 -12.19 8.53
CA THR A 225 -15.23 -12.52 9.90
C THR A 225 -15.70 -11.27 10.64
N LEU A 226 -15.01 -10.14 10.46
CA LEU A 226 -15.43 -8.87 11.05
C LEU A 226 -16.76 -8.39 10.45
N HIS A 227 -16.92 -8.47 9.13
CA HIS A 227 -18.15 -8.10 8.45
C HIS A 227 -19.34 -8.93 8.96
N GLU A 228 -19.18 -10.25 9.07
CA GLU A 228 -20.22 -11.14 9.61
C GLU A 228 -20.56 -10.80 11.07
N TYR A 229 -19.55 -10.46 11.88
CA TYR A 229 -19.77 -10.06 13.26
C TYR A 229 -20.59 -8.77 13.35
N ILE A 230 -20.21 -7.73 12.61
CA ILE A 230 -20.93 -6.45 12.57
C ILE A 230 -22.37 -6.67 12.13
N THR A 231 -22.57 -7.42 11.05
CA THR A 231 -23.92 -7.71 10.52
C THR A 231 -24.82 -8.41 11.55
N LYS A 232 -24.26 -9.31 12.37
CA LYS A 232 -25.06 -10.10 13.32
C LYS A 232 -25.29 -9.42 14.66
N ASN A 233 -24.34 -8.60 15.12
CA ASN A 233 -24.32 -8.15 16.51
C ASN A 233 -24.51 -6.64 16.67
N ILE A 234 -24.21 -5.83 15.67
CA ILE A 234 -24.23 -4.38 15.82
C ILE A 234 -25.54 -3.78 15.26
N ALA A 235 -26.58 -3.82 16.09
CA ALA A 235 -27.91 -3.27 15.73
C ALA A 235 -27.95 -1.72 15.68
N ALA A 236 -26.88 -1.04 16.08
CA ALA A 236 -26.80 0.43 16.06
C ALA A 236 -26.59 0.98 14.65
N PHE A 237 -26.21 0.16 13.67
CA PHE A 237 -25.97 0.55 12.29
C PHE A 237 -27.16 0.21 11.41
N SER A 238 -27.63 1.20 10.63
CA SER A 238 -28.65 0.97 9.59
C SER A 238 -28.03 0.30 8.35
N SER A 239 -26.80 0.71 8.01
CA SER A 239 -25.94 0.07 7.00
C SER A 239 -24.48 0.37 7.32
N PHE A 240 -23.58 -0.43 6.74
CA PHE A 240 -22.14 -0.16 6.83
C PHE A 240 -21.42 -0.69 5.60
N ARG A 241 -20.20 -0.20 5.36
CA ARG A 241 -19.30 -0.63 4.31
C ARG A 241 -17.87 -0.68 4.85
N ILE A 242 -17.10 -1.67 4.47
CA ILE A 242 -15.68 -1.79 4.81
C ILE A 242 -14.84 -1.40 3.58
N VAL A 243 -13.95 -0.44 3.74
CA VAL A 243 -12.99 -0.01 2.72
C VAL A 243 -11.60 -0.12 3.31
N ARG A 244 -10.73 -0.91 2.68
CA ARG A 244 -9.37 -1.17 3.15
C ARG A 244 -8.34 -0.74 2.13
N TYR A 245 -7.28 -0.09 2.59
CA TYR A 245 -6.04 0.08 1.86
C TYR A 245 -4.89 -0.49 2.70
N VAL A 246 -4.34 -1.62 2.27
CA VAL A 246 -3.30 -2.37 2.99
C VAL A 246 -3.71 -2.67 4.44
N ASP A 247 -3.09 -2.07 5.44
CA ASP A 247 -3.41 -2.22 6.87
C ASP A 247 -4.39 -1.17 7.41
N ASP A 248 -4.58 -0.06 6.70
CA ASP A 248 -5.59 0.94 7.02
C ASP A 248 -6.99 0.46 6.61
N MET A 249 -7.92 0.38 7.57
CA MET A 249 -9.31 0.00 7.31
C MET A 249 -10.26 1.07 7.81
N TYR A 250 -11.23 1.43 6.96
CA TYR A 250 -12.34 2.32 7.25
C TYR A 250 -13.64 1.53 7.21
N ILE A 251 -14.40 1.58 8.31
CA ILE A 251 -15.77 1.07 8.38
C ILE A 251 -16.68 2.29 8.31
N LEU A 252 -17.29 2.51 7.16
CA LEU A 252 -18.26 3.58 6.92
C LEU A 252 -19.60 3.16 7.49
N ILE A 253 -20.32 4.07 8.15
CA ILE A 253 -21.50 3.74 8.96
C ILE A 253 -22.63 4.73 8.69
N SER A 254 -23.82 4.18 8.40
CA SER A 254 -25.09 4.90 8.50
C SER A 254 -25.79 4.55 9.79
N SER A 255 -26.26 5.55 10.52
CA SER A 255 -27.02 5.36 11.77
C SER A 255 -27.93 6.55 12.04
N ASP A 256 -29.14 6.27 12.54
CA ASP A 256 -30.08 7.29 13.00
C ASP A 256 -29.70 7.87 14.37
N LYS A 257 -28.66 7.32 15.02
CA LYS A 257 -28.20 7.73 16.34
C LYS A 257 -27.04 8.70 16.22
N PRO A 258 -26.96 9.74 17.09
CA PRO A 258 -25.81 10.60 17.14
C PRO A 258 -24.54 9.86 17.61
N ILE A 259 -23.37 10.38 17.24
CA ILE A 259 -22.06 9.74 17.46
C ILE A 259 -21.82 9.27 18.91
N GLY A 260 -22.33 10.02 19.90
CA GLY A 260 -22.21 9.65 21.32
C GLY A 260 -22.80 8.30 21.69
N TYR A 261 -23.83 7.85 20.97
CA TYR A 261 -24.46 6.54 21.17
C TYR A 261 -23.76 5.40 20.42
N LEU A 262 -22.81 5.71 19.53
CA LEU A 262 -22.07 4.73 18.76
C LEU A 262 -20.76 4.31 19.44
N HIS A 263 -20.37 4.93 20.55
CA HIS A 263 -19.13 4.60 21.26
C HIS A 263 -19.12 3.16 21.81
N ASP A 264 -20.26 2.65 22.26
CA ASP A 264 -20.35 1.27 22.73
C ASP A 264 -20.15 0.29 21.57
N ALA A 265 -20.82 0.51 20.44
CA ALA A 265 -20.64 -0.27 19.22
C ALA A 265 -19.19 -0.18 18.70
N TYR A 266 -18.58 1.00 18.72
CA TYR A 266 -17.17 1.17 18.37
C TYR A 266 -16.25 0.35 19.26
N ASN A 267 -16.43 0.39 20.58
CA ASN A 267 -15.62 -0.38 21.50
C ASN A 267 -15.82 -1.89 21.32
N GLU A 268 -17.03 -2.33 21.06
CA GLU A 268 -17.37 -3.73 20.78
C GLU A 268 -16.66 -4.20 19.50
N ILE A 269 -16.79 -3.47 18.39
CA ILE A 269 -16.12 -3.76 17.11
C ILE A 269 -14.60 -3.79 17.28
N ARG A 270 -14.02 -2.81 17.97
CA ARG A 270 -12.58 -2.75 18.23
C ARG A 270 -12.08 -3.97 19.01
N ASN A 271 -12.82 -4.39 20.03
CA ASN A 271 -12.46 -5.55 20.83
C ASN A 271 -12.55 -6.85 20.03
N GLU A 272 -13.62 -7.02 19.26
CA GLU A 272 -13.79 -8.19 18.39
C GLU A 272 -12.74 -8.22 17.28
N TYR A 273 -12.50 -7.09 16.61
CA TYR A 273 -11.45 -7.00 15.60
C TYR A 273 -10.08 -7.35 16.17
N SER A 274 -9.76 -6.85 17.37
CA SER A 274 -8.52 -7.24 18.08
C SER A 274 -8.45 -8.75 18.35
N SER A 275 -9.58 -9.38 18.70
CA SER A 275 -9.66 -10.83 18.91
C SER A 275 -9.45 -11.61 17.62
N ILE A 276 -10.09 -11.17 16.53
CA ILE A 276 -9.93 -11.76 15.19
C ILE A 276 -8.46 -11.65 14.74
N LEU A 277 -7.87 -10.46 14.82
CA LEU A 277 -6.48 -10.21 14.44
C LEU A 277 -5.50 -11.11 15.22
N LYS A 278 -5.71 -11.27 16.52
CA LYS A 278 -4.87 -12.13 17.37
C LYS A 278 -4.83 -13.57 16.86
N ASN A 279 -5.94 -14.10 16.34
CA ASN A 279 -5.97 -15.46 15.76
C ASN A 279 -5.10 -15.57 14.51
N TYR A 280 -4.75 -14.45 13.88
CA TYR A 280 -3.86 -14.36 12.73
C TYR A 280 -2.46 -13.88 13.08
N GLY A 281 -2.12 -13.74 14.36
CA GLY A 281 -0.81 -13.26 14.81
C GLY A 281 -0.62 -11.76 14.66
N LEU A 282 -1.71 -11.02 14.42
CA LEU A 282 -1.72 -9.57 14.21
C LEU A 282 -2.20 -8.85 15.47
N ALA A 283 -1.86 -7.57 15.59
CA ALA A 283 -2.27 -6.72 16.69
C ALA A 283 -2.79 -5.36 16.19
N LEU A 284 -3.92 -4.94 16.77
CA LEU A 284 -4.51 -3.63 16.49
C LEU A 284 -3.66 -2.50 17.08
N ASN A 285 -3.46 -1.44 16.32
CA ASN A 285 -2.86 -0.20 16.81
C ASN A 285 -3.95 0.69 17.46
N ALA A 286 -4.18 0.47 18.76
CA ALA A 286 -5.25 1.16 19.47
C ALA A 286 -5.13 2.69 19.47
N LYS A 287 -3.92 3.25 19.30
CA LYS A 287 -3.69 4.70 19.26
C LYS A 287 -4.17 5.35 17.97
N LYS A 288 -4.19 4.60 16.88
CA LYS A 288 -4.63 5.06 15.56
C LYS A 288 -6.10 4.73 15.26
N CYS A 289 -6.80 4.04 16.19
CA CYS A 289 -8.21 3.75 16.03
C CYS A 289 -9.07 4.93 16.49
N CYS A 290 -10.06 5.31 15.69
CA CYS A 290 -11.01 6.36 16.05
C CYS A 290 -12.39 6.11 15.46
N LEU A 291 -13.41 6.75 16.08
CA LEU A 291 -14.77 6.90 15.56
C LEU A 291 -15.00 8.39 15.34
N LYS A 292 -15.36 8.80 14.11
CA LYS A 292 -15.55 10.19 13.71
C LYS A 292 -16.71 10.38 12.74
N GLU A 293 -17.09 11.63 12.49
CA GLU A 293 -18.02 11.98 11.43
C GLU A 293 -17.38 11.89 10.05
N SER A 294 -18.13 11.44 9.04
CA SER A 294 -17.59 11.21 7.69
C SER A 294 -17.00 12.45 7.03
N LYS A 295 -17.50 13.64 7.38
CA LYS A 295 -16.90 14.91 6.93
C LYS A 295 -15.42 15.10 7.34
N GLU A 296 -14.95 14.35 8.35
CA GLU A 296 -13.57 14.39 8.82
C GLU A 296 -12.64 13.41 8.07
N ILE A 297 -13.16 12.57 7.15
CA ILE A 297 -12.36 11.57 6.42
C ILE A 297 -11.16 12.22 5.74
N ASN A 298 -11.36 13.32 5.02
CA ASN A 298 -10.29 14.02 4.34
C ASN A 298 -9.21 14.55 5.29
N HIS A 299 -9.63 15.02 6.45
CA HIS A 299 -8.71 15.47 7.48
C HIS A 299 -7.90 14.30 8.04
N GLU A 300 -8.55 13.17 8.34
CA GLU A 300 -7.88 11.98 8.87
C GLU A 300 -6.91 11.34 7.87
N LEU A 301 -7.23 11.32 6.58
CA LEU A 301 -6.34 10.84 5.52
C LEU A 301 -5.08 11.71 5.43
N LYS A 302 -5.25 13.04 5.39
CA LYS A 302 -4.14 14.00 5.36
C LYS A 302 -3.30 13.93 6.63
N LYS A 303 -3.95 13.79 7.79
CA LYS A 303 -3.27 13.62 9.08
C LYS A 303 -2.44 12.34 9.11
N SER A 304 -2.94 11.23 8.57
CA SER A 304 -2.20 9.98 8.51
C SER A 304 -0.93 10.10 7.66
N LEU A 305 -1.02 10.78 6.53
CA LEU A 305 0.15 11.10 5.71
C LEU A 305 1.13 12.00 6.47
N TYR A 306 0.62 13.04 7.12
CA TYR A 306 1.44 13.94 7.92
C TYR A 306 2.13 13.21 9.07
N ASP A 307 1.41 12.38 9.83
CA ASP A 307 1.95 11.60 10.93
C ASP A 307 3.02 10.61 10.46
N GLU A 308 2.85 10.02 9.28
CA GLU A 308 3.85 9.13 8.68
C GLU A 308 5.15 9.88 8.33
N TYR A 309 5.05 11.11 7.82
CA TYR A 309 6.21 11.91 7.45
C TYR A 309 6.87 12.61 8.61
N PHE A 310 6.08 13.19 9.51
CA PHE A 310 6.54 14.10 10.55
C PHE A 310 6.38 13.55 11.96
N ASN A 311 5.98 12.30 12.09
CA ASN A 311 5.80 11.61 13.38
C ASN A 311 4.85 12.34 14.37
N GLY A 312 3.83 13.02 13.85
CA GLY A 312 2.88 13.75 14.69
C GLY A 312 3.49 14.91 15.47
N GLN A 313 4.76 15.27 15.21
CA GLN A 313 5.39 16.44 15.83
C GLN A 313 5.00 17.68 15.04
N LYS A 314 4.58 18.74 15.73
CA LYS A 314 4.50 20.07 15.14
C LYS A 314 5.92 20.54 14.88
N HIS A 315 6.35 20.43 13.65
CA HIS A 315 7.63 20.97 13.23
C HIS A 315 7.47 22.46 12.94
N ASN A 316 8.43 23.26 13.37
CA ASN A 316 8.52 24.63 12.95
C ASN A 316 8.77 24.70 11.45
N ILE A 317 7.94 25.45 10.73
CA ILE A 317 8.05 25.68 9.27
C ILE A 317 9.47 26.05 8.87
N GLU A 318 10.16 26.86 9.66
CA GLU A 318 11.50 27.31 9.41
C GLU A 318 12.56 26.18 9.49
N GLU A 319 12.36 25.19 10.36
CA GLU A 319 13.30 24.06 10.52
C GLU A 319 13.19 23.03 9.38
N LEU A 320 11.99 22.73 8.93
CA LEU A 320 11.77 21.71 7.89
C LEU A 320 12.04 22.22 6.48
N PHE A 321 11.72 23.48 6.22
CA PHE A 321 11.77 24.06 4.89
C PHE A 321 12.62 25.34 4.84
N SER A 322 13.65 25.43 5.65
CA SER A 322 14.48 26.63 5.79
C SER A 322 14.81 27.28 4.44
N GLY A 323 14.15 28.36 4.14
CA GLY A 323 14.24 29.07 2.87
C GLY A 323 13.42 28.48 1.70
N ALA A 324 12.91 27.26 1.75
CA ALA A 324 12.10 26.71 0.67
C ALA A 324 10.71 27.34 0.61
N LEU A 325 10.06 27.51 1.75
CA LEU A 325 8.78 28.20 1.85
C LEU A 325 8.89 29.65 1.40
N TYR A 326 9.95 30.36 1.85
CA TYR A 326 10.19 31.74 1.44
C TYR A 326 10.39 31.86 -0.07
N ARG A 327 11.19 30.97 -0.69
CA ARG A 327 11.39 30.94 -2.14
C ARG A 327 10.10 30.61 -2.89
N PHE A 328 9.32 29.65 -2.39
CA PHE A 328 8.03 29.29 -2.96
C PHE A 328 7.05 30.46 -2.92
N LEU A 329 6.89 31.13 -1.76
CA LEU A 329 6.00 32.29 -1.62
C LEU A 329 6.45 33.47 -2.50
N ASN A 330 7.75 33.66 -2.65
CA ASN A 330 8.30 34.68 -3.53
C ASN A 330 8.01 34.37 -5.01
N ASP A 331 8.25 33.14 -5.46
CA ASP A 331 7.94 32.73 -6.83
C ASP A 331 6.42 32.75 -7.10
N LEU A 332 5.61 32.30 -6.14
CA LEU A 332 4.14 32.37 -6.20
C LEU A 332 3.67 33.84 -6.32
N SER A 333 4.25 34.74 -5.54
CA SER A 333 3.90 36.16 -5.60
C SER A 333 4.28 36.79 -6.94
N LEU A 334 5.42 36.42 -7.51
CA LEU A 334 5.86 36.87 -8.82
C LEU A 334 4.94 36.39 -9.95
N GLU A 335 4.54 35.13 -9.91
CA GLU A 335 3.61 34.56 -10.89
C GLU A 335 2.22 35.23 -10.79
N LEU A 336 1.71 35.47 -9.57
CA LEU A 336 0.44 36.17 -9.34
C LEU A 336 0.45 37.64 -9.80
N LEU A 337 1.64 38.28 -9.82
CA LEU A 337 1.80 39.63 -10.36
C LEU A 337 1.80 39.65 -11.89
N LEU A 338 2.15 38.53 -12.52
CA LEU A 338 2.27 38.45 -13.99
C LEU A 338 0.97 37.97 -14.62
N ASP A 339 0.27 37.01 -14.00
CA ASP A 339 -1.00 36.46 -14.47
C ASP A 339 -1.70 35.62 -13.39
N SER A 340 -2.88 35.05 -13.69
CA SER A 340 -3.54 34.10 -12.81
C SER A 340 -2.84 32.73 -12.85
N ILE A 341 -2.58 32.16 -11.68
CA ILE A 341 -2.01 30.81 -11.55
C ILE A 341 -3.13 29.77 -11.69
N ASP A 342 -2.96 28.79 -12.56
CA ASP A 342 -3.74 27.57 -12.59
C ASP A 342 -3.19 26.48 -11.65
N ILE A 343 -3.96 25.39 -11.49
CA ILE A 343 -3.58 24.28 -10.60
C ILE A 343 -2.31 23.57 -11.09
N GLU A 344 -2.08 23.48 -12.40
CA GLU A 344 -0.90 22.83 -12.96
C GLU A 344 0.36 23.61 -12.61
N ARG A 345 0.31 24.92 -12.81
CA ARG A 345 1.42 25.82 -12.47
C ARG A 345 1.70 25.88 -10.97
N TYR A 346 0.66 25.88 -10.15
CA TYR A 346 0.79 25.79 -8.70
C TYR A 346 1.51 24.50 -8.28
N ASN A 347 1.12 23.35 -8.85
CA ASN A 347 1.76 22.08 -8.57
C ASN A 347 3.23 22.01 -9.05
N GLU A 348 3.53 22.66 -10.19
CA GLU A 348 4.92 22.80 -10.65
C GLU A 348 5.78 23.58 -9.66
N LEU A 349 5.26 24.68 -9.12
CA LEU A 349 5.97 25.48 -8.10
C LEU A 349 6.18 24.68 -6.80
N ILE A 350 5.18 23.94 -6.35
CA ILE A 350 5.32 23.04 -5.19
C ILE A 350 6.41 22.01 -5.45
N ASN A 351 6.36 21.32 -6.58
CA ASN A 351 7.35 20.33 -6.95
C ASN A 351 8.76 20.93 -7.04
N LYS A 352 8.90 22.15 -7.58
CA LYS A 352 10.18 22.86 -7.69
C LYS A 352 10.84 23.13 -6.34
N HIS A 353 10.05 23.48 -5.32
CA HIS A 353 10.58 23.94 -4.03
C HIS A 353 10.55 22.90 -2.92
N PHE A 354 9.66 21.91 -3.01
CA PHE A 354 9.42 20.91 -1.98
C PHE A 354 9.58 19.46 -2.44
N SER A 355 9.96 19.21 -3.72
CA SER A 355 10.37 17.87 -4.11
C SER A 355 11.74 17.57 -3.52
N SER A 356 11.84 16.53 -2.71
CA SER A 356 13.10 15.88 -2.44
C SER A 356 13.14 14.55 -3.19
N ASP A 357 14.32 14.15 -3.64
CA ASP A 357 14.53 12.87 -4.34
C ASP A 357 14.16 11.66 -3.47
N ASP A 358 13.99 11.87 -2.16
CA ASP A 358 13.69 10.87 -1.15
C ASP A 358 12.20 10.77 -0.78
N ILE A 359 11.34 11.68 -1.25
CA ILE A 359 9.91 11.70 -0.92
C ILE A 359 9.08 11.29 -2.13
N GLU A 360 8.64 10.04 -2.18
CA GLU A 360 7.76 9.51 -3.24
C GLU A 360 6.30 9.94 -3.11
N PHE A 361 5.94 10.62 -2.04
CA PHE A 361 4.57 11.02 -1.80
C PHE A 361 4.26 12.37 -2.41
N ILE A 362 2.99 12.62 -2.63
CA ILE A 362 2.43 13.83 -3.21
C ILE A 362 2.88 15.01 -2.34
N PRO A 363 3.98 15.70 -2.67
CA PRO A 363 4.49 16.81 -1.85
C PRO A 363 3.42 17.88 -1.63
N SER A 364 2.52 18.04 -2.62
CA SER A 364 1.39 18.97 -2.55
C SER A 364 0.37 18.66 -1.45
N GLU A 365 0.09 17.39 -1.16
CA GLU A 365 -0.89 17.03 -0.12
C GLU A 365 -0.31 17.18 1.27
N VAL A 366 0.93 16.73 1.47
CA VAL A 366 1.66 16.94 2.73
C VAL A 366 1.84 18.44 2.98
N PHE A 367 2.20 19.20 1.95
CA PHE A 367 2.36 20.65 2.04
C PHE A 367 1.02 21.36 2.34
N ASN A 368 -0.08 20.98 1.68
CA ASN A 368 -1.39 21.55 1.94
C ASN A 368 -1.88 21.27 3.38
N TYR A 369 -1.63 20.04 3.88
CA TYR A 369 -1.93 19.73 5.25
C TYR A 369 -1.09 20.55 6.23
N PHE A 370 0.19 20.70 5.96
CA PHE A 370 1.10 21.49 6.77
C PHE A 370 0.70 22.99 6.82
N ILE A 371 0.31 23.56 5.67
CA ILE A 371 -0.24 24.92 5.61
C ILE A 371 -1.51 25.03 6.45
N TYR A 372 -2.39 24.05 6.36
CA TYR A 372 -3.65 24.03 7.12
C TYR A 372 -3.42 24.00 8.63
N GLU A 373 -2.50 23.15 9.11
CA GLU A 373 -2.18 23.05 10.55
C GLU A 373 -1.45 24.29 11.10
N ASN A 374 -0.80 25.06 10.23
CA ASN A 374 -0.02 26.24 10.61
C ASN A 374 -0.61 27.54 10.01
N GLU A 375 -1.90 27.54 9.69
CA GLU A 375 -2.58 28.67 9.02
C GLU A 375 -2.39 30.00 9.76
N ASP A 376 -2.46 29.99 11.10
CA ASP A 376 -2.31 31.19 11.92
C ASP A 376 -0.87 31.74 11.89
N GLU A 377 0.13 30.87 11.88
CA GLU A 377 1.55 31.24 11.78
C GLU A 377 1.90 31.76 10.38
N LEU A 378 1.29 31.17 9.34
CA LEU A 378 1.44 31.64 7.96
C LEU A 378 0.78 32.99 7.73
N LYS A 379 -0.40 33.23 8.30
CA LYS A 379 -1.06 34.55 8.26
C LYS A 379 -0.19 35.62 8.91
N LEU A 380 0.47 35.29 10.03
CA LEU A 380 1.40 36.22 10.70
C LEU A 380 2.65 36.49 9.84
N SER A 381 3.19 35.51 9.15
CA SER A 381 4.37 35.69 8.26
C SER A 381 4.04 36.47 6.99
N LEU A 382 2.84 36.33 6.44
CA LEU A 382 2.38 37.07 5.26
C LEU A 382 2.06 38.56 5.57
N ILE A 383 1.84 38.94 6.84
CA ILE A 383 1.67 40.35 7.26
C ILE A 383 3.03 41.08 7.28
N HIS A 384 4.15 40.35 7.28
CA HIS A 384 5.52 40.92 7.32
C HIS A 384 6.21 40.92 5.95
N ILE A 385 5.57 40.44 4.88
CA ILE A 385 5.97 40.57 3.48
C ILE A 385 5.17 41.70 2.83
#